data_86582fb9363327073976591140cf7247
#
_entry.id   86582fb9363327073976591140cf7247
#
_cell.length_a   1.000
_cell.length_b   1.000
_cell.length_c   1.000
_cell.angle_alpha   90.00
_cell.angle_beta   90.00
_cell.angle_gamma   90.00
#
_symmetry.space_group_name_H-M   'P 1'
#
loop_
_entity.id
_entity.type
_entity.pdbx_description
1 polymer ?
#
loop_
_entity_poly.entity_id
_entity_poly.type
_entity_poly.pdbx_seq_one_letter_code
_entity_poly.pdbx_strand_id
1 'polypeptide(L)'
;SQFQKAELKRMEKMWKEKIASLQAEADTFITKIETMKIERKKRSATLQRKLFEQFQILNARGETKDLCRIFAQTIQKFPPAGAGECAAPKLLQYAYKHQLKPIAMAEFWWGDSPKAEIRHHGYYYPACKGKCEPILKHMLQGLEVEENPLLKKHYHEIPLEIVYEDNYLVVVNKPAGMLSVPGKGEIDSVYQ
;
A
#
# COMPACT_ATOMS: atom_id res chain seq x y z
N SER A 1 -4.87 61.65 -31.25
CA SER A 1 -5.76 62.76 -30.82
C SER A 1 -6.20 62.51 -29.35
N GLN A 2 -6.58 63.58 -28.66
CA GLN A 2 -7.11 63.47 -27.26
C GLN A 2 -8.39 62.61 -27.20
N PHE A 3 -9.20 62.64 -28.24
CA PHE A 3 -10.41 61.82 -28.36
C PHE A 3 -10.07 60.30 -28.35
N GLN A 4 -9.10 59.88 -29.15
CA GLN A 4 -8.69 58.47 -29.19
C GLN A 4 -8.16 57.96 -27.84
N LYS A 5 -7.42 58.80 -27.11
CA LYS A 5 -6.95 58.45 -25.74
C LYS A 5 -8.11 58.32 -24.76
N ALA A 6 -9.12 59.14 -24.85
CA ALA A 6 -10.31 59.06 -24.02
C ALA A 6 -11.13 57.80 -24.31
N GLU A 7 -11.30 57.46 -25.60
CA GLU A 7 -12.00 56.26 -26.03
C GLU A 7 -11.27 54.98 -25.55
N LEU A 8 -9.95 54.94 -25.71
CA LEU A 8 -9.14 53.82 -25.20
C LEU A 8 -9.31 53.60 -23.70
N LYS A 9 -9.24 54.67 -22.90
CA LYS A 9 -9.47 54.60 -21.46
C LYS A 9 -10.86 54.11 -21.09
N ARG A 10 -11.87 54.48 -21.85
CA ARG A 10 -13.26 54.04 -21.66
C ARG A 10 -13.39 52.54 -21.93
N MET A 11 -12.80 52.05 -23.03
CA MET A 11 -12.77 50.61 -23.33
C MET A 11 -11.99 49.82 -22.31
N GLU A 12 -10.83 50.28 -21.89
CA GLU A 12 -10.06 49.63 -20.84
C GLU A 12 -10.85 49.50 -19.52
N LYS A 13 -11.54 50.55 -19.10
CA LYS A 13 -12.40 50.53 -17.93
C LYS A 13 -13.52 49.49 -18.04
N MET A 14 -14.24 49.54 -19.17
CA MET A 14 -15.32 48.59 -19.45
C MET A 14 -14.87 47.13 -19.41
N TRP A 15 -13.72 46.84 -20.05
CA TRP A 15 -13.19 45.48 -20.06
C TRP A 15 -12.68 45.05 -18.69
N LYS A 16 -12.05 45.93 -17.91
CA LYS A 16 -11.65 45.65 -16.53
C LYS A 16 -12.85 45.30 -15.65
N GLU A 17 -13.94 46.07 -15.76
CA GLU A 17 -15.17 45.80 -15.00
C GLU A 17 -15.79 44.46 -15.41
N LYS A 18 -15.84 44.14 -16.70
CA LYS A 18 -16.38 42.89 -17.22
C LYS A 18 -15.53 41.70 -16.79
N ILE A 19 -14.20 41.80 -16.87
CA ILE A 19 -13.27 40.76 -16.42
C ILE A 19 -13.43 40.53 -14.92
N ALA A 20 -13.50 41.61 -14.12
CA ALA A 20 -13.67 41.48 -12.67
C ALA A 20 -14.98 40.79 -12.29
N SER A 21 -16.08 41.11 -13.00
CA SER A 21 -17.39 40.46 -12.80
C SER A 21 -17.34 38.97 -13.13
N LEU A 22 -16.75 38.59 -14.26
CA LEU A 22 -16.61 37.18 -14.66
C LEU A 22 -15.67 36.42 -13.73
N GLN A 23 -14.60 37.06 -13.29
CA GLN A 23 -13.67 36.47 -12.32
C GLN A 23 -14.35 36.20 -10.99
N ALA A 24 -15.13 37.16 -10.47
CA ALA A 24 -15.88 36.98 -9.22
C ALA A 24 -16.90 35.83 -9.32
N GLU A 25 -17.56 35.68 -10.46
CA GLU A 25 -18.45 34.55 -10.72
C GLU A 25 -17.66 33.20 -10.73
N ALA A 26 -16.54 33.15 -11.46
CA ALA A 26 -15.68 31.98 -11.49
C ALA A 26 -15.16 31.60 -10.11
N ASP A 27 -14.73 32.57 -9.31
CA ASP A 27 -14.23 32.36 -7.96
C ASP A 27 -15.30 31.76 -7.02
N THR A 28 -16.57 32.12 -7.19
CA THR A 28 -17.66 31.49 -6.42
C THR A 28 -17.80 30.01 -6.76
N PHE A 29 -17.71 29.62 -8.03
CA PHE A 29 -17.75 28.22 -8.43
C PHE A 29 -16.51 27.47 -7.97
N ILE A 30 -15.32 28.05 -8.09
CA ILE A 30 -14.06 27.46 -7.61
C ILE A 30 -14.16 27.16 -6.11
N THR A 31 -14.58 28.13 -5.30
CA THR A 31 -14.76 27.97 -3.87
C THR A 31 -15.75 26.85 -3.52
N LYS A 32 -16.86 26.78 -4.24
CA LYS A 32 -17.88 25.72 -4.07
C LYS A 32 -17.30 24.35 -4.41
N ILE A 33 -16.56 24.23 -5.51
CA ILE A 33 -15.90 22.97 -5.91
C ILE A 33 -14.90 22.51 -4.86
N GLU A 34 -14.06 23.40 -4.33
CA GLU A 34 -13.09 23.05 -3.28
C GLU A 34 -13.78 22.60 -1.99
N THR A 35 -14.83 23.28 -1.56
CA THR A 35 -15.64 22.87 -0.41
C THR A 35 -16.23 21.47 -0.61
N MET A 36 -16.79 21.19 -1.79
CA MET A 36 -17.34 19.88 -2.13
C MET A 36 -16.26 18.79 -2.17
N LYS A 37 -15.05 19.07 -2.65
CA LYS A 37 -13.91 18.14 -2.64
C LYS A 37 -13.51 17.78 -1.21
N ILE A 38 -13.41 18.77 -0.31
CA ILE A 38 -13.08 18.55 1.10
C ILE A 38 -14.14 17.69 1.79
N GLU A 39 -15.41 18.01 1.58
CA GLU A 39 -16.52 17.27 2.16
C GLU A 39 -16.56 15.82 1.64
N ARG A 40 -16.40 15.61 0.35
CA ARG A 40 -16.31 14.27 -0.25
C ARG A 40 -15.18 13.46 0.37
N LYS A 41 -13.97 14.04 0.51
CA LYS A 41 -12.82 13.36 1.13
C LYS A 41 -13.14 12.94 2.57
N LYS A 42 -13.74 13.83 3.36
CA LYS A 42 -14.14 13.56 4.74
C LYS A 42 -15.18 12.44 4.82
N ARG A 43 -16.24 12.51 4.02
CA ARG A 43 -17.30 11.49 3.98
C ARG A 43 -16.76 10.12 3.54
N SER A 44 -15.90 10.09 2.52
CA SER A 44 -15.28 8.86 2.03
C SER A 44 -14.40 8.21 3.10
N ALA A 45 -13.55 8.99 3.79
CA ALA A 45 -12.71 8.48 4.86
C ALA A 45 -13.53 7.94 6.06
N THR A 46 -14.61 8.64 6.41
CA THR A 46 -15.52 8.21 7.48
C THR A 46 -16.25 6.90 7.12
N LEU A 47 -16.73 6.80 5.88
CA LEU A 47 -17.39 5.58 5.41
C LEU A 47 -16.40 4.40 5.38
N GLN A 48 -15.19 4.62 4.86
CA GLN A 48 -14.17 3.57 4.82
C GLN A 48 -13.82 3.06 6.22
N ARG A 49 -13.69 3.95 7.21
CA ARG A 49 -13.48 3.54 8.61
C ARG A 49 -14.62 2.68 9.13
N LYS A 50 -15.87 3.09 8.94
CA LYS A 50 -17.05 2.30 9.36
C LYS A 50 -17.07 0.92 8.73
N LEU A 51 -16.74 0.81 7.42
CA LEU A 51 -16.67 -0.48 6.74
C LEU A 51 -15.58 -1.38 7.33
N PHE A 52 -14.40 -0.85 7.65
CA PHE A 52 -13.32 -1.60 8.27
C PHE A 52 -13.64 -2.04 9.70
N GLU A 53 -14.35 -1.24 10.48
CA GLU A 53 -14.83 -1.59 11.82
C GLU A 53 -15.91 -2.70 11.78
N GLN A 54 -16.71 -2.73 10.72
CA GLN A 54 -17.73 -3.78 10.51
C GLN A 54 -17.14 -5.06 9.91
N PHE A 55 -15.96 -4.99 9.30
CA PHE A 55 -15.33 -6.14 8.65
C PHE A 55 -14.64 -7.03 9.68
N GLN A 56 -15.38 -8.00 10.21
CA GLN A 56 -14.97 -8.88 11.29
C GLN A 56 -14.20 -10.09 10.74
N ILE A 57 -12.99 -10.30 11.22
CA ILE A 57 -12.07 -11.36 10.79
C ILE A 57 -11.97 -12.41 11.91
N LEU A 58 -12.29 -13.66 11.58
CA LEU A 58 -12.13 -14.82 12.46
C LEU A 58 -10.70 -15.36 12.41
N ASN A 59 -10.20 -15.85 13.54
CA ASN A 59 -9.02 -16.71 13.58
C ASN A 59 -9.44 -18.18 13.81
N ALA A 60 -8.47 -19.09 13.78
CA ALA A 60 -8.74 -20.54 13.97
C ALA A 60 -9.18 -20.91 15.40
N ARG A 61 -9.03 -20.00 16.38
CA ARG A 61 -9.56 -20.17 17.74
C ARG A 61 -11.01 -19.72 17.88
N GLY A 62 -11.60 -19.17 16.83
CA GLY A 62 -12.95 -18.57 16.87
C GLY A 62 -12.99 -17.14 17.40
N GLU A 63 -11.83 -16.50 17.65
CA GLU A 63 -11.76 -15.12 18.09
C GLU A 63 -11.94 -14.17 16.91
N THR A 64 -12.65 -13.07 17.11
CA THR A 64 -12.96 -12.11 16.07
C THR A 64 -12.28 -10.76 16.35
N LYS A 65 -11.67 -10.18 15.32
CA LYS A 65 -11.18 -8.79 15.34
C LYS A 65 -11.59 -8.05 14.07
N ASP A 66 -11.95 -6.77 14.23
CA ASP A 66 -12.14 -5.90 13.08
C ASP A 66 -10.80 -5.49 12.44
N LEU A 67 -10.85 -5.05 11.18
CA LEU A 67 -9.64 -4.65 10.46
C LEU A 67 -8.91 -3.49 11.13
N CYS A 68 -9.62 -2.53 11.73
CA CYS A 68 -8.98 -1.42 12.41
C CYS A 68 -8.15 -1.88 13.61
N ARG A 69 -8.64 -2.84 14.39
CA ARG A 69 -7.92 -3.45 15.53
C ARG A 69 -6.71 -4.26 15.06
N ILE A 70 -6.84 -5.01 13.97
CA ILE A 70 -5.72 -5.78 13.40
C ILE A 70 -4.58 -4.83 12.99
N PHE A 71 -4.91 -3.74 12.31
CA PHE A 71 -3.91 -2.80 11.79
C PHE A 71 -3.38 -1.81 12.83
N ALA A 72 -4.08 -1.58 13.95
CA ALA A 72 -3.64 -0.66 15.00
C ALA A 72 -2.24 -0.97 15.56
N GLN A 73 -1.84 -2.25 15.53
CA GLN A 73 -0.52 -2.73 16.00
C GLN A 73 0.54 -2.75 14.89
N THR A 74 0.20 -2.38 13.67
CA THR A 74 1.13 -2.32 12.52
C THR A 74 1.76 -0.93 12.39
N ILE A 75 2.81 -0.83 11.56
CA ILE A 75 3.43 0.47 11.22
C ILE A 75 2.40 1.40 10.54
N GLN A 76 1.48 0.85 9.76
CA GLN A 76 0.47 1.60 9.02
C GLN A 76 -0.63 2.19 9.91
N LYS A 77 -0.86 1.64 11.11
CA LYS A 77 -1.89 2.05 12.09
C LYS A 77 -3.34 2.01 11.59
N PHE A 78 -3.56 1.92 10.28
CA PHE A 78 -4.88 1.91 9.64
C PHE A 78 -4.87 0.99 8.41
N PRO A 79 -5.97 0.25 8.14
CA PRO A 79 -6.04 -0.65 6.98
C PRO A 79 -5.94 0.12 5.67
N PRO A 80 -5.08 -0.30 4.73
CA PRO A 80 -5.08 0.26 3.38
C PRO A 80 -6.32 -0.19 2.60
N ALA A 81 -6.67 0.55 1.54
CA ALA A 81 -7.78 0.19 0.66
C ALA A 81 -7.61 -1.23 0.09
N GLY A 82 -8.68 -2.03 0.14
CA GLY A 82 -8.69 -3.43 -0.30
C GLY A 82 -8.02 -4.40 0.67
N ALA A 83 -7.76 -4.01 1.93
CA ALA A 83 -7.32 -4.94 2.98
C ALA A 83 -8.41 -5.99 3.25
N GLY A 84 -8.03 -7.28 3.27
CA GLY A 84 -8.97 -8.40 3.48
C GLY A 84 -9.71 -8.87 2.22
N GLU A 85 -9.54 -8.22 1.08
CA GLU A 85 -10.22 -8.60 -0.17
C GLU A 85 -9.46 -9.64 -1.01
N CYS A 86 -8.24 -10.01 -0.62
CA CYS A 86 -7.47 -11.06 -1.29
C CYS A 86 -8.10 -12.46 -1.07
N ALA A 87 -7.71 -13.42 -1.91
CA ALA A 87 -8.28 -14.78 -1.89
C ALA A 87 -8.03 -15.50 -0.56
N ALA A 88 -6.79 -15.48 -0.04
CA ALA A 88 -6.43 -16.18 1.19
C ALA A 88 -7.28 -15.77 2.42
N PRO A 89 -7.44 -14.48 2.78
CA PRO A 89 -8.33 -14.09 3.86
C PRO A 89 -9.79 -14.54 3.65
N LYS A 90 -10.30 -14.47 2.42
CA LYS A 90 -11.68 -14.89 2.11
C LYS A 90 -11.87 -16.39 2.28
N LEU A 91 -10.92 -17.19 1.81
CA LEU A 91 -10.97 -18.67 1.94
C LEU A 91 -10.89 -19.09 3.40
N LEU A 92 -9.97 -18.52 4.17
CA LEU A 92 -9.85 -18.80 5.61
C LEU A 92 -11.11 -18.37 6.37
N GLN A 93 -11.65 -17.19 6.07
CA GLN A 93 -12.90 -16.71 6.69
C GLN A 93 -14.07 -17.65 6.40
N TYR A 94 -14.16 -18.14 5.16
CA TYR A 94 -15.18 -19.13 4.79
C TYR A 94 -14.99 -20.43 5.57
N ALA A 95 -13.75 -20.95 5.61
CA ALA A 95 -13.44 -22.18 6.33
C ALA A 95 -13.84 -22.09 7.81
N TYR A 96 -13.44 -21.02 8.51
CA TYR A 96 -13.76 -20.85 9.93
C TYR A 96 -15.25 -20.67 10.20
N LYS A 97 -15.97 -19.92 9.34
CA LYS A 97 -17.43 -19.78 9.45
C LYS A 97 -18.17 -21.10 9.28
N HIS A 98 -17.64 -22.01 8.48
CA HIS A 98 -18.22 -23.33 8.23
C HIS A 98 -17.57 -24.44 9.07
N GLN A 99 -16.77 -24.09 10.09
CA GLN A 99 -16.09 -25.04 10.98
C GLN A 99 -15.18 -26.03 10.23
N LEU A 100 -14.65 -25.61 9.07
CA LEU A 100 -13.69 -26.39 8.30
C LEU A 100 -12.27 -26.12 8.82
N LYS A 101 -11.45 -27.16 8.90
CA LYS A 101 -10.02 -27.05 9.27
C LYS A 101 -9.17 -26.92 8.02
N PRO A 102 -8.52 -25.78 7.75
CA PRO A 102 -7.57 -25.66 6.66
C PRO A 102 -6.39 -26.62 6.87
N ILE A 103 -6.00 -27.35 5.83
CA ILE A 103 -4.88 -28.31 5.87
C ILE A 103 -3.65 -27.73 5.20
N ALA A 104 -3.83 -27.13 4.01
CA ALA A 104 -2.76 -26.52 3.22
C ALA A 104 -3.33 -25.39 2.36
N MET A 105 -2.50 -24.40 2.07
CA MET A 105 -2.85 -23.29 1.20
C MET A 105 -1.62 -22.82 0.43
N ALA A 106 -1.80 -22.50 -0.84
CA ALA A 106 -0.77 -21.88 -1.67
C ALA A 106 -1.40 -20.80 -2.54
N GLU A 107 -0.71 -19.70 -2.74
CA GLU A 107 -1.16 -18.59 -3.61
C GLU A 107 -0.26 -18.53 -4.85
N PHE A 108 -0.85 -18.44 -6.02
CA PHE A 108 -0.14 -18.24 -7.28
C PHE A 108 -0.78 -17.11 -8.08
N TRP A 109 0.00 -16.50 -8.95
CA TRP A 109 -0.49 -15.44 -9.80
C TRP A 109 -1.24 -16.01 -11.01
N TRP A 110 -2.44 -15.47 -11.23
CA TRP A 110 -3.26 -15.83 -12.39
C TRP A 110 -3.52 -14.59 -13.25
N GLY A 111 -3.03 -14.60 -14.49
CA GLY A 111 -3.21 -13.51 -15.46
C GLY A 111 -1.91 -12.86 -15.88
N ASP A 112 -2.04 -11.69 -16.53
CA ASP A 112 -0.90 -10.91 -17.01
C ASP A 112 -0.17 -10.21 -15.85
N SER A 113 1.11 -9.90 -16.06
CA SER A 113 1.91 -9.19 -15.07
C SER A 113 1.36 -7.78 -14.81
N PRO A 114 1.18 -7.36 -13.56
CA PRO A 114 0.80 -5.99 -13.26
C PRO A 114 1.92 -5.01 -13.62
N LYS A 115 1.55 -3.75 -13.93
CA LYS A 115 2.51 -2.72 -14.34
C LYS A 115 3.55 -2.36 -13.26
N ALA A 116 3.18 -2.52 -11.99
CA ALA A 116 4.01 -2.11 -10.86
C ALA A 116 5.00 -3.16 -10.37
N GLU A 117 4.82 -4.43 -10.75
CA GLU A 117 5.60 -5.55 -10.23
C GLU A 117 5.58 -6.68 -11.25
N ILE A 118 6.73 -7.29 -11.54
CA ILE A 118 6.79 -8.42 -12.47
C ILE A 118 6.28 -9.68 -11.78
N ARG A 119 5.17 -10.25 -12.28
CA ARG A 119 4.61 -11.52 -11.83
C ARG A 119 4.32 -12.43 -13.02
N HIS A 120 4.70 -13.68 -12.90
CA HIS A 120 4.49 -14.69 -13.94
C HIS A 120 3.26 -15.54 -13.63
N HIS A 121 2.44 -15.77 -14.65
CA HIS A 121 1.28 -16.63 -14.56
C HIS A 121 1.64 -18.03 -14.04
N GLY A 122 0.88 -18.55 -13.07
CA GLY A 122 1.11 -19.87 -12.49
C GLY A 122 2.23 -19.96 -11.46
N TYR A 123 3.04 -18.90 -11.26
CA TYR A 123 4.11 -18.91 -10.26
C TYR A 123 3.57 -18.57 -8.87
N TYR A 124 4.14 -19.21 -7.84
CA TYR A 124 3.78 -18.96 -6.45
C TYR A 124 4.42 -17.69 -5.91
N TYR A 125 3.63 -16.94 -5.18
CA TYR A 125 4.06 -15.69 -4.54
C TYR A 125 3.60 -15.65 -3.09
N PRO A 126 4.42 -15.08 -2.18
CA PRO A 126 3.99 -14.86 -0.81
C PRO A 126 2.86 -13.84 -0.75
N ALA A 127 2.03 -13.92 0.28
CA ALA A 127 1.02 -12.92 0.56
C ALA A 127 1.64 -11.52 0.69
N CYS A 128 0.92 -10.49 0.25
CA CYS A 128 1.44 -9.12 0.26
C CYS A 128 1.65 -8.63 1.71
N LYS A 129 2.83 -8.07 1.99
CA LYS A 129 3.22 -7.62 3.34
C LYS A 129 2.32 -6.49 3.88
N GLY A 130 1.90 -5.56 3.00
CA GLY A 130 1.18 -4.36 3.43
C GLY A 130 -0.32 -4.54 3.68
N LYS A 131 -0.98 -5.53 3.08
CA LYS A 131 -2.43 -5.71 3.17
C LYS A 131 -2.85 -7.02 3.81
N CYS A 132 -2.25 -8.14 3.38
CA CYS A 132 -2.68 -9.47 3.79
C CYS A 132 -1.92 -10.01 5.00
N GLU A 133 -0.64 -9.71 5.13
CA GLU A 133 0.19 -10.26 6.21
C GLU A 133 -0.38 -10.00 7.62
N PRO A 134 -0.79 -8.78 8.01
CA PRO A 134 -1.36 -8.55 9.34
C PRO A 134 -2.66 -9.32 9.57
N ILE A 135 -3.47 -9.46 8.52
CA ILE A 135 -4.74 -10.20 8.58
C ILE A 135 -4.47 -11.69 8.75
N LEU A 136 -3.59 -12.26 7.91
CA LEU A 136 -3.21 -13.67 7.99
C LEU A 136 -2.55 -14.00 9.32
N LYS A 137 -1.69 -13.10 9.86
CA LYS A 137 -1.10 -13.27 11.20
C LYS A 137 -2.17 -13.40 12.28
N HIS A 138 -3.31 -12.72 12.17
CA HIS A 138 -4.44 -12.92 13.08
C HIS A 138 -5.18 -14.23 12.75
N MET A 139 -5.51 -14.48 11.49
CA MET A 139 -6.33 -15.62 11.08
C MET A 139 -5.68 -16.96 11.36
N LEU A 140 -4.36 -17.07 11.29
CA LEU A 140 -3.60 -18.29 11.51
C LEU A 140 -3.40 -18.61 13.01
N GLN A 141 -3.80 -17.73 13.93
CA GLN A 141 -3.72 -18.00 15.36
C GLN A 141 -4.62 -19.19 15.75
N GLY A 142 -4.01 -20.25 16.25
CA GLY A 142 -4.69 -21.50 16.60
C GLY A 142 -4.53 -22.61 15.56
N LEU A 143 -3.88 -22.31 14.41
CA LEU A 143 -3.38 -23.34 13.51
C LEU A 143 -1.91 -23.62 13.79
N GLU A 144 -1.54 -24.88 13.61
CA GLU A 144 -0.15 -25.29 13.50
C GLU A 144 0.31 -25.02 12.08
N VAL A 145 1.20 -24.05 11.90
CA VAL A 145 1.69 -23.62 10.59
C VAL A 145 3.21 -23.76 10.56
N GLU A 146 3.73 -24.18 9.41
CA GLU A 146 5.16 -24.21 9.17
C GLU A 146 5.76 -22.81 9.25
N GLU A 147 7.01 -22.71 9.71
CA GLU A 147 7.73 -21.47 9.67
C GLU A 147 7.91 -21.00 8.24
N ASN A 148 7.73 -19.68 8.02
CA ASN A 148 7.92 -19.10 6.70
C ASN A 148 9.37 -19.30 6.20
N PRO A 149 9.59 -20.12 5.16
CA PRO A 149 10.94 -20.42 4.68
C PRO A 149 11.69 -19.17 4.18
N LEU A 150 10.94 -18.10 3.84
CA LEU A 150 11.52 -16.82 3.43
C LEU A 150 12.10 -16.02 4.59
N LEU A 151 11.73 -16.33 5.84
CA LEU A 151 12.30 -15.72 7.04
C LEU A 151 13.54 -16.44 7.56
N LYS A 152 13.78 -17.69 7.12
CA LYS A 152 14.93 -18.52 7.56
C LYS A 152 16.24 -18.21 6.84
N LYS A 153 16.32 -17.23 5.99
CA LYS A 153 17.57 -16.86 5.32
C LYS A 153 18.47 -16.08 6.28
N HIS A 154 19.07 -16.80 7.23
CA HIS A 154 20.27 -16.33 7.91
C HIS A 154 21.45 -16.49 6.97
N TYR A 155 21.86 -15.41 6.34
CA TYR A 155 23.07 -15.38 5.50
C TYR A 155 24.36 -15.34 6.33
N HIS A 156 24.26 -15.30 7.67
CA HIS A 156 25.39 -15.31 8.61
C HIS A 156 26.35 -16.51 8.47
N GLU A 157 25.89 -17.61 7.83
CA GLU A 157 26.68 -18.83 7.67
C GLU A 157 27.38 -18.94 6.31
N ILE A 158 27.07 -18.05 5.36
CA ILE A 158 27.72 -18.10 4.05
C ILE A 158 28.81 -17.04 4.02
N PRO A 159 30.12 -17.45 4.07
CA PRO A 159 31.20 -16.47 4.00
C PRO A 159 31.16 -15.74 2.67
N LEU A 160 31.41 -14.42 2.71
CA LEU A 160 31.55 -13.63 1.51
C LEU A 160 32.87 -13.98 0.82
N GLU A 161 32.79 -14.58 -0.36
CA GLU A 161 33.95 -14.95 -1.15
C GLU A 161 34.53 -13.70 -1.83
N ILE A 162 35.78 -13.35 -1.51
CA ILE A 162 36.53 -12.31 -2.20
C ILE A 162 37.21 -12.93 -3.40
N VAL A 163 36.80 -12.50 -4.60
CA VAL A 163 37.33 -13.00 -5.88
C VAL A 163 38.59 -12.22 -6.30
N TYR A 164 38.65 -10.94 -5.96
CA TYR A 164 39.79 -10.07 -6.24
C TYR A 164 39.79 -8.90 -5.25
N GLU A 165 40.99 -8.48 -4.84
CA GLU A 165 41.22 -7.32 -3.98
C GLU A 165 42.53 -6.61 -4.33
N ASP A 166 42.49 -5.29 -4.42
CA ASP A 166 43.67 -4.43 -4.52
C ASP A 166 43.47 -3.15 -3.68
N ASN A 167 44.39 -2.17 -3.82
CA ASN A 167 44.31 -0.92 -3.03
C ASN A 167 43.11 -0.01 -3.38
N TYR A 168 42.36 -0.31 -4.41
CA TYR A 168 41.35 0.59 -4.97
C TYR A 168 39.97 -0.11 -5.13
N LEU A 169 39.99 -1.44 -5.26
CA LEU A 169 38.74 -2.16 -5.55
C LEU A 169 38.75 -3.56 -4.92
N VAL A 170 37.55 -4.00 -4.49
CA VAL A 170 37.26 -5.36 -4.03
C VAL A 170 36.14 -5.95 -4.89
N VAL A 171 36.36 -7.13 -5.44
CA VAL A 171 35.35 -7.90 -6.18
C VAL A 171 34.94 -9.10 -5.34
N VAL A 172 33.64 -9.22 -5.07
CA VAL A 172 33.10 -10.27 -4.22
C VAL A 172 32.05 -11.12 -4.96
N ASN A 173 32.08 -12.43 -4.73
CA ASN A 173 31.01 -13.32 -5.15
C ASN A 173 29.87 -13.30 -4.14
N LYS A 174 28.91 -12.38 -4.36
CA LYS A 174 27.82 -12.16 -3.42
C LYS A 174 26.80 -13.30 -3.45
N PRO A 175 26.50 -13.97 -2.33
CA PRO A 175 25.46 -14.98 -2.27
C PRO A 175 24.10 -14.45 -2.74
N ALA A 176 23.32 -15.33 -3.40
CA ALA A 176 21.96 -14.97 -3.82
C ALA A 176 21.10 -14.61 -2.59
N GLY A 177 20.47 -13.43 -2.65
CA GLY A 177 19.60 -12.92 -1.59
C GLY A 177 20.28 -12.10 -0.49
N MET A 178 21.61 -12.09 -0.36
CA MET A 178 22.34 -11.13 0.48
C MET A 178 22.14 -9.71 -0.08
N LEU A 179 22.00 -8.72 0.80
CA LEU A 179 21.90 -7.32 0.37
C LEU A 179 23.30 -6.78 -0.03
N SER A 180 23.35 -5.88 -1.01
CA SER A 180 24.61 -5.20 -1.34
C SER A 180 24.94 -4.09 -0.35
N VAL A 181 23.91 -3.40 0.14
CA VAL A 181 24.00 -2.33 1.16
C VAL A 181 22.95 -2.57 2.24
N PRO A 182 23.13 -2.05 3.46
CA PRO A 182 22.17 -2.22 4.55
C PRO A 182 20.77 -1.77 4.13
N GLY A 183 19.78 -2.64 4.39
CA GLY A 183 18.35 -2.40 4.16
C GLY A 183 17.63 -1.98 5.43
N LYS A 184 16.30 -1.92 5.36
CA LYS A 184 15.46 -1.76 6.54
C LYS A 184 15.31 -3.11 7.23
N GLY A 185 16.01 -3.33 8.32
CA GLY A 185 16.00 -4.54 9.12
C GLY A 185 17.41 -5.08 9.40
N GLU A 186 17.52 -6.06 10.30
CA GLU A 186 18.77 -6.75 10.65
C GLU A 186 19.07 -7.84 9.61
N ILE A 187 19.37 -7.45 8.38
CA ILE A 187 19.77 -8.37 7.33
C ILE A 187 21.18 -7.97 6.90
N ASP A 188 22.10 -8.94 6.94
CA ASP A 188 23.47 -8.73 6.52
C ASP A 188 23.58 -8.23 5.09
N SER A 189 24.53 -7.36 4.87
CA SER A 189 24.86 -6.83 3.56
C SER A 189 26.37 -6.95 3.29
N VAL A 190 26.76 -6.85 2.03
CA VAL A 190 28.16 -6.83 1.64
C VAL A 190 28.90 -5.63 2.24
N TYR A 191 28.18 -4.52 2.39
CA TYR A 191 28.70 -3.28 2.98
C TYR A 191 28.30 -3.21 4.47
N GLN A 192 29.03 -3.92 5.30
CA GLN A 192 28.96 -3.84 6.77
C GLN A 192 30.33 -3.71 7.38
#